data_63aa1451c2e5e6f2cff6ea840bf198cb
#
_entry.id   63aa1451c2e5e6f2cff6ea840bf198cb
#
_cell.length_a   1.000
_cell.length_b   1.000
_cell.length_c   1.000
_cell.angle_alpha   90.00
_cell.angle_beta   90.00
_cell.angle_gamma   90.00
#
_symmetry.space_group_name_H-M   'P 1'
#
loop_
_entity.id
_entity.type
_entity.pdbx_description
1 polymer ?
#
loop_
_entity_poly.entity_id
_entity_poly.type
_entity_poly.pdbx_seq_one_letter_code
_entity_poly.pdbx_strand_id
1 'polypeptide(L)' 'MYFIIHKNKDQHKYTSFCNEIFNTERAAIDYGKRNKFKKNIQWKAVEYNAENIDKYWYK' A
#
# COMPACT_ATOMS: atom_id res chain seq x y z
N MET A 1 8.59 9.78 -0.97
CA MET A 1 8.41 8.46 -1.57
C MET A 1 7.23 7.75 -0.93
N TYR A 2 6.60 6.85 -1.66
CA TYR A 2 5.35 6.22 -1.23
C TYR A 2 5.38 4.73 -1.48
N PHE A 3 4.57 3.99 -0.74
CA PHE A 3 4.36 2.56 -1.01
C PHE A 3 2.88 2.24 -0.79
N ILE A 4 2.47 1.07 -1.27
CA ILE A 4 1.08 0.66 -1.23
C ILE A 4 0.86 -0.30 -0.08
N ILE A 5 -0.21 -0.09 0.66
CA ILE A 5 -0.67 -1.01 1.70
C ILE A 5 -2.05 -1.52 1.32
N HIS A 6 -2.36 -2.72 1.75
CA HIS A 6 -3.65 -3.33 1.43
C HIS A 6 -4.14 -4.20 2.57
N LYS A 7 -5.43 -4.52 2.54
CA LYS A 7 -6.04 -5.49 3.45
C LYS A 7 -7.34 -5.99 2.85
N ASN A 8 -7.79 -7.16 3.30
CA ASN A 8 -9.16 -7.59 3.02
C ASN A 8 -10.13 -6.78 3.88
N LYS A 9 -11.36 -6.62 3.42
CA LYS A 9 -12.36 -5.83 4.16
C LYS A 9 -12.60 -6.33 5.57
N ASP A 10 -12.47 -7.62 5.80
CA ASP A 10 -12.67 -8.23 7.11
C ASP A 10 -11.41 -8.28 7.97
N GLN A 11 -10.29 -7.80 7.47
CA GLN A 11 -9.05 -7.70 8.24
C GLN A 11 -8.97 -6.35 8.93
N HIS A 12 -8.28 -6.32 10.07
CA HIS A 12 -8.13 -5.08 10.84
C HIS A 12 -6.87 -4.30 10.49
N LYS A 13 -5.87 -4.95 9.93
CA LYS A 13 -4.58 -4.31 9.70
C LYS A 13 -4.20 -4.32 8.23
N TYR A 14 -3.67 -3.19 7.79
CA TYR A 14 -3.03 -3.09 6.48
C TYR A 14 -1.62 -3.66 6.55
N THR A 15 -1.15 -4.19 5.43
CA THR A 15 0.25 -4.60 5.25
C THR A 15 0.75 -4.07 3.91
N SER A 16 2.06 -3.97 3.77
CA SER A 16 2.63 -3.54 2.49
C SER A 16 2.27 -4.57 1.41
N PHE A 17 1.99 -4.08 0.21
CA PHE A 17 1.54 -4.96 -0.87
C PHE A 17 2.71 -5.61 -1.61
N CYS A 18 3.53 -4.80 -2.27
CA CYS A 18 4.55 -5.35 -3.18
C CYS A 18 5.97 -5.03 -2.76
N ASN A 19 6.17 -4.39 -1.62
CA ASN A 19 7.49 -3.95 -1.16
C ASN A 19 8.21 -3.06 -2.18
N GLU A 20 7.44 -2.37 -3.01
CA GLU A 20 7.96 -1.47 -4.02
C GLU A 20 7.76 -0.03 -3.58
N ILE A 21 8.74 0.81 -3.84
CA ILE A 21 8.71 2.21 -3.43
C ILE A 21 8.56 3.08 -4.66
N PHE A 22 7.64 4.03 -4.59
CA PHE A 22 7.33 4.94 -5.70
C PHE A 22 7.79 6.34 -5.35
N ASN A 23 8.26 7.07 -6.35
CA ASN A 23 8.76 8.43 -6.14
C ASN A 23 7.67 9.42 -5.75
N THR A 24 6.45 9.21 -6.23
CA THR A 24 5.32 10.11 -5.97
C THR A 24 4.10 9.32 -5.57
N GLU A 25 3.19 9.99 -4.88
CA GLU A 25 1.91 9.39 -4.52
C GLU A 25 1.13 8.96 -5.75
N ARG A 26 1.16 9.81 -6.79
CA ARG A 26 0.45 9.53 -8.03
C ARG A 26 0.96 8.24 -8.68
N ALA A 27 2.26 8.03 -8.69
CA ALA A 27 2.84 6.81 -9.26
C ALA A 27 2.35 5.57 -8.51
N ALA A 28 2.30 5.66 -7.18
CA ALA A 28 1.80 4.55 -6.37
C ALA A 28 0.32 4.29 -6.65
N ILE A 29 -0.48 5.34 -6.74
CA ILE A 29 -1.91 5.21 -7.01
C ILE A 29 -2.15 4.62 -8.39
N ASP A 30 -1.41 5.08 -9.40
CA ASP A 30 -1.52 4.55 -10.75
C ASP A 30 -1.18 3.05 -10.80
N TYR A 31 -0.14 2.66 -10.08
CA TYR A 31 0.23 1.25 -9.98
C TYR A 31 -0.91 0.44 -9.35
N GLY A 32 -1.47 0.93 -8.26
CA GLY A 32 -2.58 0.26 -7.58
C GLY A 32 -3.78 0.09 -8.48
N LYS A 33 -4.12 1.13 -9.24
CA LYS A 33 -5.24 1.05 -10.19
C LYS A 33 -4.98 0.03 -11.29
N ARG A 34 -3.77 -0.04 -11.80
CA ARG A 34 -3.41 -1.00 -12.85
C ARG A 34 -3.38 -2.43 -12.33
N ASN A 35 -3.12 -2.61 -11.05
CA ASN A 35 -3.10 -3.93 -10.45
C ASN A 35 -4.48 -4.58 -10.38
N LYS A 36 -5.55 -3.79 -10.46
CA LYS A 36 -6.94 -4.28 -10.43
C LYS A 36 -7.22 -5.15 -9.22
N PHE A 37 -7.03 -4.58 -8.04
CA PHE A 37 -7.37 -5.27 -6.80
C PHE A 37 -8.82 -5.76 -6.83
N LYS A 38 -9.06 -6.91 -6.22
CA LYS A 38 -10.41 -7.46 -6.10
C LYS A 38 -11.29 -6.55 -5.25
N LYS A 39 -12.61 -6.65 -5.43
CA LYS A 39 -13.56 -5.78 -4.73
C LYS A 39 -13.48 -5.87 -3.21
N ASN A 40 -13.07 -7.01 -2.68
CA ASN A 40 -12.95 -7.20 -1.24
C ASN A 40 -11.61 -6.72 -0.67
N ILE A 41 -10.76 -6.13 -1.50
CA ILE A 41 -9.47 -5.61 -1.07
C ILE A 41 -9.55 -4.09 -0.98
N GLN A 42 -9.15 -3.57 0.17
CA GLN A 42 -8.96 -2.12 0.36
C GLN A 42 -7.47 -1.83 0.26
N TRP A 43 -7.12 -0.74 -0.41
CA TRP A 43 -5.73 -0.37 -0.58
C TRP A 43 -5.58 1.13 -0.62
N LYS A 44 -4.40 1.60 -0.28
CA LYS A 44 -4.07 3.03 -0.38
C LYS A 44 -2.54 3.20 -0.43
N ALA A 45 -2.12 4.38 -0.88
CA ALA A 45 -0.71 4.76 -0.87
C ALA A 45 -0.41 5.51 0.42
N VAL A 46 0.73 5.23 1.02
CA VAL A 46 1.19 5.93 2.22
C VAL A 46 2.62 6.39 2.02
N GLU A 47 3.01 7.43 2.74
CA GLU A 47 4.36 7.96 2.64
C GLU A 47 5.39 6.97 3.19
N TYR A 48 6.52 6.85 2.49
CA TYR A 48 7.62 6.00 2.92
C TYR A 48 8.43 6.75 3.97
N ASN A 49 8.11 6.49 5.23
CA ASN A 49 8.81 7.09 6.37
C ASN A 49 8.93 6.06 7.49
N ALA A 50 9.72 6.38 8.51
CA ALA A 50 10.01 5.44 9.59
C ALA A 50 8.74 4.94 10.28
N GLU A 51 7.79 5.82 10.52
CA GLU A 51 6.54 5.46 11.20
C GLU A 51 5.74 4.46 10.38
N ASN A 52 5.55 4.73 9.09
CA ASN A 52 4.77 3.86 8.22
C ASN A 52 5.49 2.55 7.93
N ILE A 53 6.81 2.57 7.83
CA ILE A 53 7.60 1.36 7.64
C ILE A 53 7.42 0.44 8.85
N ASP A 54 7.52 1.00 10.03
CA ASP A 54 7.36 0.23 11.27
C ASP A 54 5.96 -0.35 11.39
N LYS A 55 4.96 0.40 10.94
CA LYS A 55 3.56 0.05 11.09
C LYS A 55 3.07 -0.95 10.04
N TYR A 56 3.48 -0.79 8.80
CA TYR A 56 2.89 -1.52 7.67
C TYR A 56 3.86 -2.38 6.88
N TRP A 57 5.15 -2.06 6.89
CA TRP A 57 6.09 -2.77 6.04
C TRP A 57 6.25 -4.20 6.50
N TYR A 58 6.10 -5.13 5.56
CA TYR A 58 6.23 -6.55 5.87
C TYR A 58 7.69 -6.90 6.18
N LYS A 59 7.92 -7.57 7.30
CA LYS A 59 9.26 -7.94 7.74
C LYS A 59 9.53 -9.42 7.57
#